data_d45e35fdda6cd0faa3850a5f43720bfc
#
_entry.id   d45e35fdda6cd0faa3850a5f43720bfc
#
_cell.length_a   1.000
_cell.length_b   1.000
_cell.length_c   1.000
_cell.angle_alpha   90.00
_cell.angle_beta   90.00
_cell.angle_gamma   90.00
#
_symmetry.space_group_name_H-M   'P 1'
#
loop_
_entity.id
_entity.type
_entity.pdbx_description
1 polymer ?
#
loop_
_entity_poly.entity_id
_entity_poly.type
_entity_poly.pdbx_seq_one_letter_code
_entity_poly.pdbx_strand_id
1 'polypeptide(L)'
;MLTGLKSGHLGNTMAKRLTKKYLNYIDFIMIKTKFKTASDAFNYFFPKIMWDGVVFDNTRALFNVGFYIEKPMENTIHAEHRAWNPTYAEREWDWYLSGNPNAEDIAKKAPIWYKMMDSKGCVRSNYGWQWQRNNQLDYVCAKLQDNPDTRHAAISIYDAKEWDTYRKDTPCTYAVQFTVVDNKLNMCVVMRSNDLWYGFCNDQYCFSRLQQLVSERTGYEIGSYYHFAHNLHLYNDKITK
;
A
#
# COMPACT_ATOMS: atom_id res chain seq x y z
N MET A 1 39.97 -47.69 -34.23
CA MET A 1 40.75 -46.70 -33.48
C MET A 1 40.05 -45.36 -33.62
N LEU A 2 39.28 -44.97 -32.61
CA LEU A 2 38.65 -43.67 -32.52
C LEU A 2 39.13 -43.04 -31.20
N THR A 3 39.98 -42.09 -31.35
CA THR A 3 40.63 -41.34 -30.26
C THR A 3 39.69 -40.31 -29.65
N GLY A 4 39.69 -40.24 -28.33
CA GLY A 4 38.83 -39.44 -27.49
C GLY A 4 38.85 -37.95 -27.68
N LEU A 5 37.68 -37.36 -27.64
CA LEU A 5 37.47 -35.94 -27.45
C LEU A 5 37.45 -35.63 -25.95
N LYS A 6 38.41 -34.87 -25.49
CA LYS A 6 38.46 -34.32 -24.13
C LYS A 6 37.35 -33.28 -23.97
N SER A 7 36.24 -33.64 -23.34
CA SER A 7 35.27 -32.71 -22.80
C SER A 7 35.78 -32.18 -21.46
N GLY A 8 36.37 -31.00 -21.48
CA GLY A 8 36.91 -30.49 -20.23
C GLY A 8 37.02 -28.96 -20.20
N HIS A 9 36.63 -28.36 -19.17
CA HIS A 9 37.00 -27.05 -18.60
C HIS A 9 36.29 -25.76 -19.07
N LEU A 10 35.68 -25.66 -20.25
CA LEU A 10 34.99 -24.44 -20.65
C LEU A 10 33.55 -24.33 -20.13
N GLY A 11 32.87 -25.44 -19.92
CA GLY A 11 31.48 -25.46 -19.42
C GLY A 11 31.33 -25.03 -17.96
N ASN A 12 32.29 -25.36 -17.11
CA ASN A 12 32.21 -25.09 -15.67
C ASN A 12 32.46 -23.61 -15.31
N THR A 13 33.25 -22.89 -16.10
CA THR A 13 33.55 -21.45 -15.85
C THR A 13 32.43 -20.56 -16.33
N MET A 14 31.75 -20.93 -17.43
CA MET A 14 30.62 -20.20 -17.97
C MET A 14 29.35 -20.41 -17.12
N ALA A 15 29.10 -21.64 -16.67
CA ALA A 15 28.01 -21.94 -15.73
C ALA A 15 28.21 -21.27 -14.37
N LYS A 16 29.43 -21.23 -13.82
CA LYS A 16 29.75 -20.50 -12.58
C LYS A 16 29.62 -18.98 -12.73
N ARG A 17 29.93 -18.41 -13.91
CA ARG A 17 29.72 -16.98 -14.19
C ARG A 17 28.23 -16.63 -14.34
N LEU A 18 27.48 -17.50 -15.00
CA LEU A 18 26.03 -17.32 -15.15
C LEU A 18 25.30 -17.43 -13.81
N THR A 19 25.62 -18.47 -12.99
CA THR A 19 25.04 -18.61 -11.64
C THR A 19 25.39 -17.44 -10.73
N LYS A 20 26.62 -16.93 -10.75
CA LYS A 20 27.02 -15.77 -9.95
C LYS A 20 26.33 -14.48 -10.42
N LYS A 21 26.11 -14.31 -11.73
CA LYS A 21 25.36 -13.18 -12.30
C LYS A 21 23.88 -13.26 -11.97
N TYR A 22 23.28 -14.45 -11.99
CA TYR A 22 21.89 -14.67 -11.58
C TYR A 22 21.71 -14.58 -10.07
N LEU A 23 22.63 -15.07 -9.25
CA LEU A 23 22.61 -14.89 -7.79
C LEU A 23 22.73 -13.41 -7.42
N ASN A 24 23.64 -12.65 -8.04
CA ASN A 24 23.72 -11.20 -7.82
C ASN A 24 22.48 -10.46 -8.32
N TYR A 25 21.79 -10.96 -9.35
CA TYR A 25 20.54 -10.39 -9.84
C TYR A 25 19.36 -10.74 -8.91
N ILE A 26 19.38 -11.94 -8.32
CA ILE A 26 18.37 -12.36 -7.30
C ILE A 26 18.60 -11.62 -5.98
N ASP A 27 19.85 -11.43 -5.53
CA ASP A 27 20.17 -10.64 -4.33
C ASP A 27 19.80 -9.15 -4.51
N PHE A 28 19.87 -8.63 -5.75
CA PHE A 28 19.45 -7.27 -6.07
C PHE A 28 17.91 -7.10 -6.04
N ILE A 29 17.14 -8.21 -6.12
CA ILE A 29 15.67 -8.21 -6.20
C ILE A 29 15.02 -8.64 -4.87
N MET A 30 15.77 -9.15 -3.89
CA MET A 30 15.18 -9.55 -2.61
C MET A 30 14.77 -8.33 -1.77
N ILE A 31 13.59 -7.81 -2.09
CA ILE A 31 12.90 -6.84 -1.22
C ILE A 31 12.41 -7.60 0.02
N LYS A 32 12.72 -7.09 1.20
CA LYS A 32 12.14 -7.61 2.44
C LYS A 32 10.62 -7.49 2.38
N THR A 33 9.93 -8.60 2.62
CA THR A 33 8.48 -8.69 2.43
C THR A 33 7.68 -8.78 3.73
N LYS A 34 8.35 -8.77 4.90
CA LYS A 34 7.70 -8.81 6.22
C LYS A 34 8.31 -7.78 7.17
N PHE A 35 7.46 -6.99 7.77
CA PHE A 35 7.81 -5.98 8.75
C PHE A 35 6.93 -6.15 9.98
N LYS A 36 7.47 -5.89 11.15
CA LYS A 36 6.70 -5.94 12.39
C LYS A 36 5.65 -4.81 12.41
N THR A 37 6.08 -3.59 12.06
CA THR A 37 5.27 -2.37 12.12
C THR A 37 5.34 -1.60 10.79
N ALA A 38 4.43 -0.65 10.61
CA ALA A 38 4.48 0.30 9.49
C ALA A 38 5.74 1.18 9.53
N SER A 39 6.21 1.51 10.74
CA SER A 39 7.44 2.27 10.95
C SER A 39 8.67 1.51 10.42
N ASP A 40 8.75 0.19 10.67
CA ASP A 40 9.83 -0.64 10.14
C ASP A 40 9.81 -0.69 8.60
N ALA A 41 8.62 -0.76 8.00
CA ALA A 41 8.47 -0.72 6.55
C ALA A 41 8.93 0.63 5.97
N PHE A 42 8.49 1.75 6.55
CA PHE A 42 8.92 3.08 6.15
C PHE A 42 10.44 3.24 6.19
N ASN A 43 11.06 2.88 7.32
CA ASN A 43 12.51 3.00 7.54
C ASN A 43 13.34 2.11 6.61
N TYR A 44 12.78 0.98 6.15
CA TYR A 44 13.39 0.12 5.15
C TYR A 44 13.27 0.70 3.74
N PHE A 45 12.05 1.13 3.33
CA PHE A 45 11.82 1.57 1.96
C PHE A 45 12.34 2.97 1.67
N PHE A 46 12.44 3.84 2.65
CA PHE A 46 12.95 5.20 2.45
C PHE A 46 14.36 5.21 1.83
N PRO A 47 15.40 4.63 2.46
CA PRO A 47 16.72 4.56 1.84
C PRO A 47 16.73 3.70 0.58
N LYS A 48 15.92 2.64 0.52
CA LYS A 48 15.87 1.76 -0.65
C LYS A 48 15.36 2.49 -1.90
N ILE A 49 14.34 3.33 -1.79
CA ILE A 49 13.87 4.17 -2.90
C ILE A 49 14.94 5.20 -3.28
N MET A 50 15.60 5.80 -2.29
CA MET A 50 16.65 6.80 -2.55
C MET A 50 17.80 6.23 -3.36
N TRP A 51 18.24 4.99 -3.07
CA TRP A 51 19.43 4.40 -3.68
C TRP A 51 19.11 3.53 -4.91
N ASP A 52 18.06 2.72 -4.82
CA ASP A 52 17.72 1.71 -5.84
C ASP A 52 16.54 2.14 -6.72
N GLY A 53 15.83 3.21 -6.35
CA GLY A 53 14.63 3.68 -7.07
C GLY A 53 14.97 4.18 -8.48
N VAL A 54 14.11 3.80 -9.43
CA VAL A 54 14.18 4.28 -10.81
C VAL A 54 13.67 5.71 -10.88
N VAL A 55 14.32 6.58 -11.63
CA VAL A 55 13.79 7.93 -11.92
C VAL A 55 12.53 7.79 -12.77
N PHE A 56 11.43 8.31 -12.27
CA PHE A 56 10.13 8.27 -12.91
C PHE A 56 9.42 9.60 -12.71
N ASP A 57 9.39 10.42 -13.76
CA ASP A 57 8.93 11.81 -13.74
C ASP A 57 9.65 12.61 -12.63
N ASN A 58 8.94 13.26 -11.75
CA ASN A 58 9.47 14.05 -10.63
C ASN A 58 9.67 13.22 -9.34
N THR A 59 9.83 11.89 -9.47
CA THR A 59 9.97 10.93 -8.36
C THR A 59 11.13 9.96 -8.58
N ARG A 60 11.49 9.23 -7.51
CA ARG A 60 12.16 7.93 -7.58
C ARG A 60 11.19 6.87 -7.09
N ALA A 61 11.13 5.73 -7.80
CA ALA A 61 10.13 4.72 -7.58
C ALA A 61 10.69 3.29 -7.58
N LEU A 62 10.09 2.44 -6.76
CA LEU A 62 10.16 0.98 -6.87
C LEU A 62 8.81 0.49 -7.39
N PHE A 63 8.83 -0.44 -8.33
CA PHE A 63 7.61 -0.96 -8.94
C PHE A 63 7.24 -2.34 -8.40
N ASN A 64 5.92 -2.60 -8.28
CA ASN A 64 5.36 -3.89 -7.84
C ASN A 64 5.86 -4.32 -6.46
N VAL A 65 5.82 -3.40 -5.51
CA VAL A 65 6.28 -3.64 -4.14
C VAL A 65 5.13 -4.16 -3.29
N GLY A 66 5.32 -5.34 -2.68
CA GLY A 66 4.33 -5.92 -1.77
C GLY A 66 4.98 -6.43 -0.48
N PHE A 67 4.36 -6.15 0.67
CA PHE A 67 4.88 -6.54 1.97
C PHE A 67 3.79 -6.65 3.04
N TYR A 68 4.07 -7.45 4.07
CA TYR A 68 3.23 -7.59 5.25
C TYR A 68 3.67 -6.64 6.37
N ILE A 69 2.68 -6.10 7.07
CA ILE A 69 2.80 -5.45 8.37
C ILE A 69 2.12 -6.40 9.36
N GLU A 70 2.90 -7.01 10.27
CA GLU A 70 2.42 -8.04 11.19
C GLU A 70 1.56 -7.47 12.32
N LYS A 71 1.83 -6.23 12.73
CA LYS A 71 1.14 -5.51 13.79
C LYS A 71 0.56 -4.20 13.27
N PRO A 72 -0.52 -4.23 12.47
CA PRO A 72 -1.06 -3.04 11.82
C PRO A 72 -1.56 -1.97 12.79
N MET A 73 -1.88 -2.34 14.04
CA MET A 73 -2.30 -1.37 15.06
C MET A 73 -1.14 -0.60 15.71
N GLU A 74 0.11 -1.06 15.57
CA GLU A 74 1.31 -0.27 15.84
C GLU A 74 1.60 0.65 14.65
N ASN A 75 0.67 1.58 14.35
CA ASN A 75 0.58 2.34 13.11
C ASN A 75 1.22 3.75 13.15
N THR A 76 1.86 4.10 14.26
CA THR A 76 2.64 5.35 14.38
C THR A 76 3.97 5.19 13.64
N ILE A 77 4.31 6.18 12.80
CA ILE A 77 5.59 6.19 12.10
C ILE A 77 6.64 6.89 12.97
N HIS A 78 7.67 6.15 13.34
CA HIS A 78 8.87 6.64 14.02
C HIS A 78 10.04 6.58 13.04
N ALA A 79 10.42 7.71 12.48
CA ALA A 79 11.51 7.80 11.52
C ALA A 79 12.38 9.00 11.81
N GLU A 80 13.72 8.83 11.77
CA GLU A 80 14.69 9.88 12.04
C GLU A 80 14.51 11.09 11.13
N HIS A 81 14.20 10.83 9.85
CA HIS A 81 14.11 11.86 8.82
C HIS A 81 12.71 12.44 8.64
N ARG A 82 11.71 11.89 9.33
CA ARG A 82 10.32 12.31 9.19
C ARG A 82 9.62 12.47 10.54
N ALA A 83 9.44 13.71 10.96
CA ALA A 83 8.60 14.04 12.10
C ALA A 83 7.11 13.88 11.72
N TRP A 84 6.64 12.61 11.63
CA TRP A 84 5.24 12.32 11.36
C TRP A 84 4.43 12.48 12.65
N ASN A 85 3.24 13.10 12.51
CA ASN A 85 2.31 13.30 13.61
C ASN A 85 0.96 12.66 13.25
N PRO A 86 0.39 11.79 14.09
CA PRO A 86 -0.87 11.11 13.83
C PRO A 86 -2.08 12.05 13.73
N THR A 87 -2.02 13.25 14.31
CA THR A 87 -3.17 14.18 14.38
C THR A 87 -3.82 14.45 13.02
N TYR A 88 -3.03 14.52 11.93
CA TYR A 88 -3.59 14.68 10.59
C TYR A 88 -4.28 13.38 10.14
N ALA A 89 -3.65 12.23 10.31
CA ALA A 89 -4.21 10.93 9.93
C ALA A 89 -5.49 10.60 10.72
N GLU A 90 -5.56 11.01 12.00
CA GLU A 90 -6.80 10.90 12.81
C GLU A 90 -7.94 11.71 12.19
N ARG A 91 -7.68 12.94 11.78
CA ARG A 91 -8.69 13.79 11.12
C ARG A 91 -9.09 13.28 9.75
N GLU A 92 -8.15 12.73 9.00
CA GLU A 92 -8.41 12.07 7.73
C GLU A 92 -9.25 10.81 7.94
N TRP A 93 -8.99 10.04 8.98
CA TRP A 93 -9.82 8.91 9.38
C TRP A 93 -11.25 9.35 9.74
N ASP A 94 -11.42 10.39 10.54
CA ASP A 94 -12.75 10.92 10.90
C ASP A 94 -13.53 11.36 9.65
N TRP A 95 -12.82 12.00 8.71
CA TRP A 95 -13.40 12.37 7.42
C TRP A 95 -13.83 11.13 6.61
N TYR A 96 -12.99 10.09 6.56
CA TYR A 96 -13.33 8.84 5.88
C TYR A 96 -14.50 8.12 6.58
N LEU A 97 -14.51 8.08 7.89
CA LEU A 97 -15.58 7.46 8.67
C LEU A 97 -16.93 8.13 8.44
N SER A 98 -16.96 9.45 8.19
CA SER A 98 -18.19 10.19 7.87
C SER A 98 -18.84 9.75 6.55
N GLY A 99 -18.11 9.11 5.64
CA GLY A 99 -18.59 8.77 4.29
C GLY A 99 -18.91 9.97 3.41
N ASN A 100 -18.62 11.19 3.86
CA ASN A 100 -18.92 12.42 3.13
C ASN A 100 -17.70 12.85 2.29
N PRO A 101 -17.79 12.96 0.96
CA PRO A 101 -16.69 13.37 0.11
C PRO A 101 -16.38 14.87 0.17
N ASN A 102 -17.18 15.70 0.88
CA ASN A 102 -16.86 17.13 1.07
C ASN A 102 -15.55 17.27 1.83
N ALA A 103 -14.60 18.05 1.29
CA ALA A 103 -13.25 18.16 1.82
C ALA A 103 -12.91 19.56 2.38
N GLU A 104 -13.89 20.46 2.53
CA GLU A 104 -13.63 21.83 2.98
C GLU A 104 -12.97 21.90 4.35
N ASP A 105 -13.37 21.04 5.28
CA ASP A 105 -12.80 21.05 6.64
C ASP A 105 -11.42 20.41 6.70
N ILE A 106 -11.18 19.29 6.03
CA ILE A 106 -9.87 18.64 6.00
C ILE A 106 -8.86 19.50 5.20
N ALA A 107 -9.31 20.23 4.18
CA ALA A 107 -8.47 21.12 3.39
C ALA A 107 -7.87 22.27 4.21
N LYS A 108 -8.53 22.74 5.28
CA LYS A 108 -7.98 23.72 6.23
C LYS A 108 -6.74 23.17 6.97
N LYS A 109 -6.57 21.85 7.03
CA LYS A 109 -5.45 21.16 7.68
C LYS A 109 -4.40 20.69 6.67
N ALA A 110 -4.82 20.34 5.45
CA ALA A 110 -3.96 19.93 4.36
C ALA A 110 -4.39 20.64 3.06
N PRO A 111 -3.77 21.78 2.73
CA PRO A 111 -4.20 22.62 1.60
C PRO A 111 -4.17 21.94 0.23
N ILE A 112 -3.52 20.78 0.12
CA ILE A 112 -3.54 19.95 -1.10
C ILE A 112 -4.97 19.61 -1.52
N TRP A 113 -5.87 19.38 -0.57
CA TRP A 113 -7.26 19.03 -0.85
C TRP A 113 -8.03 20.13 -1.59
N TYR A 114 -7.68 21.42 -1.40
CA TYR A 114 -8.27 22.51 -2.21
C TYR A 114 -8.01 22.34 -3.70
N LYS A 115 -6.88 21.73 -4.08
CA LYS A 115 -6.54 21.47 -5.49
C LYS A 115 -7.30 20.27 -6.06
N MET A 116 -7.71 19.35 -5.20
CA MET A 116 -8.38 18.11 -5.57
C MET A 116 -9.91 18.23 -5.62
N MET A 117 -10.49 19.23 -4.95
CA MET A 117 -11.93 19.46 -4.92
C MET A 117 -12.52 19.70 -6.31
N ASP A 118 -13.70 19.15 -6.52
CA ASP A 118 -14.61 19.54 -7.60
C ASP A 118 -15.29 20.89 -7.30
N SER A 119 -16.18 21.34 -8.19
CA SER A 119 -16.93 22.59 -8.02
C SER A 119 -17.93 22.59 -6.84
N LYS A 120 -18.17 21.42 -6.24
CA LYS A 120 -19.06 21.23 -5.08
C LYS A 120 -18.27 21.04 -3.77
N GLY A 121 -16.95 21.26 -3.79
CA GLY A 121 -16.09 21.03 -2.63
C GLY A 121 -15.84 19.56 -2.31
N CYS A 122 -16.14 18.64 -3.23
CA CYS A 122 -16.00 17.21 -3.01
C CYS A 122 -14.72 16.65 -3.62
N VAL A 123 -14.13 15.66 -2.93
CA VAL A 123 -13.01 14.85 -3.40
C VAL A 123 -13.49 13.42 -3.60
N ARG A 124 -13.64 13.00 -4.86
CA ARG A 124 -14.20 11.70 -5.22
C ARG A 124 -13.26 10.54 -4.94
N SER A 125 -11.97 10.80 -4.80
CA SER A 125 -10.99 9.81 -4.34
C SER A 125 -11.02 9.55 -2.84
N ASN A 126 -11.87 10.25 -2.06
CA ASN A 126 -12.05 9.98 -0.62
C ASN A 126 -12.33 8.49 -0.38
N TYR A 127 -11.44 7.80 0.32
CA TYR A 127 -11.55 6.35 0.54
C TYR A 127 -12.78 5.99 1.38
N GLY A 128 -13.12 6.80 2.39
CA GLY A 128 -14.28 6.59 3.24
C GLY A 128 -15.60 6.59 2.47
N TRP A 129 -15.76 7.57 1.56
CA TRP A 129 -16.89 7.59 0.64
C TRP A 129 -16.87 6.38 -0.30
N GLN A 130 -15.69 6.00 -0.80
CA GLN A 130 -15.53 4.88 -1.72
C GLN A 130 -15.90 3.53 -1.08
N TRP A 131 -15.44 3.23 0.13
CA TRP A 131 -15.74 1.93 0.75
C TRP A 131 -17.15 1.84 1.34
N GLN A 132 -17.81 2.98 1.61
CA GLN A 132 -19.20 3.00 2.11
C GLN A 132 -20.23 3.01 1.00
N ARG A 133 -19.92 3.58 -0.18
CA ARG A 133 -20.85 3.61 -1.31
C ARG A 133 -21.33 2.22 -1.69
N ASN A 134 -22.59 2.13 -2.15
CA ASN A 134 -23.23 0.86 -2.49
C ASN A 134 -23.22 -0.17 -1.34
N ASN A 135 -23.12 0.27 -0.10
CA ASN A 135 -23.10 -0.58 1.10
C ASN A 135 -21.98 -1.63 1.10
N GLN A 136 -20.83 -1.37 0.46
CA GLN A 136 -19.73 -2.33 0.33
C GLN A 136 -19.20 -2.78 1.69
N LEU A 137 -19.05 -1.85 2.65
CA LEU A 137 -18.55 -2.18 3.98
C LEU A 137 -19.49 -3.11 4.73
N ASP A 138 -20.81 -2.86 4.66
CA ASP A 138 -21.82 -3.72 5.28
C ASP A 138 -21.86 -5.10 4.62
N TYR A 139 -21.76 -5.15 3.28
CA TYR A 139 -21.68 -6.39 2.52
C TYR A 139 -20.47 -7.24 2.95
N VAL A 140 -19.29 -6.63 3.07
CA VAL A 140 -18.07 -7.33 3.51
C VAL A 140 -18.23 -7.90 4.92
N CYS A 141 -18.74 -7.12 5.87
CA CYS A 141 -18.98 -7.60 7.23
C CYS A 141 -19.98 -8.76 7.26
N ALA A 142 -21.09 -8.65 6.53
CA ALA A 142 -22.09 -9.72 6.44
C ALA A 142 -21.51 -11.00 5.84
N LYS A 143 -20.69 -10.90 4.78
CA LYS A 143 -20.06 -12.06 4.16
C LYS A 143 -19.07 -12.77 5.07
N LEU A 144 -18.29 -12.04 5.86
CA LEU A 144 -17.36 -12.60 6.82
C LEU A 144 -18.08 -13.27 7.99
N GLN A 145 -19.22 -12.71 8.45
CA GLN A 145 -20.05 -13.30 9.51
C GLN A 145 -20.80 -14.55 9.04
N ASP A 146 -21.26 -14.57 7.79
CA ASP A 146 -21.95 -15.71 7.17
C ASP A 146 -21.01 -16.89 6.93
N ASN A 147 -19.80 -16.61 6.45
CA ASN A 147 -18.78 -17.62 6.16
C ASN A 147 -17.35 -17.07 6.31
N PRO A 148 -16.58 -17.45 7.34
CA PRO A 148 -15.21 -16.99 7.53
C PRO A 148 -14.27 -17.37 6.37
N ASP A 149 -14.56 -18.47 5.65
CA ASP A 149 -13.76 -18.92 4.50
C ASP A 149 -14.16 -18.23 3.19
N THR A 150 -14.96 -17.16 3.26
CA THR A 150 -15.41 -16.42 2.07
C THR A 150 -14.24 -15.78 1.32
N ARG A 151 -14.32 -15.83 0.00
CA ARG A 151 -13.43 -15.11 -0.93
C ARG A 151 -14.09 -13.85 -1.51
N HIS A 152 -15.28 -13.49 -1.01
CA HIS A 152 -16.10 -12.40 -1.52
C HIS A 152 -16.01 -11.10 -0.71
N ALA A 153 -15.19 -11.09 0.36
CA ALA A 153 -15.05 -9.93 1.25
C ALA A 153 -14.10 -8.88 0.64
N ALA A 154 -14.51 -8.30 -0.48
CA ALA A 154 -13.75 -7.30 -1.23
C ALA A 154 -14.51 -5.98 -1.34
N ILE A 155 -13.76 -4.87 -1.20
CA ILE A 155 -14.21 -3.51 -1.46
C ILE A 155 -13.51 -2.99 -2.72
N SER A 156 -14.26 -2.52 -3.71
CA SER A 156 -13.72 -1.81 -4.86
C SER A 156 -13.69 -0.32 -4.59
N ILE A 157 -12.49 0.27 -4.63
CA ILE A 157 -12.31 1.73 -4.46
C ILE A 157 -12.29 2.42 -5.80
N TYR A 158 -11.50 1.90 -6.76
CA TYR A 158 -11.49 2.41 -8.12
C TYR A 158 -12.75 1.94 -8.87
N ASP A 159 -13.49 2.87 -9.45
CA ASP A 159 -14.66 2.57 -10.27
C ASP A 159 -14.48 3.15 -11.67
N ALA A 160 -14.44 2.27 -12.67
CA ALA A 160 -14.28 2.67 -14.06
C ALA A 160 -15.46 3.52 -14.61
N LYS A 161 -16.62 3.48 -13.98
CA LYS A 161 -17.76 4.33 -14.33
C LYS A 161 -17.56 5.78 -13.89
N GLU A 162 -16.69 5.99 -12.91
CA GLU A 162 -16.41 7.30 -12.31
C GLU A 162 -15.15 7.98 -12.91
N TRP A 163 -14.51 7.37 -13.92
CA TRP A 163 -13.24 7.88 -14.46
C TRP A 163 -13.30 9.35 -14.89
N ASP A 164 -14.44 9.83 -15.39
CA ASP A 164 -14.64 11.23 -15.76
C ASP A 164 -14.62 12.17 -14.55
N THR A 165 -15.04 11.68 -13.38
CA THR A 165 -15.05 12.45 -12.12
C THR A 165 -13.68 12.49 -11.48
N TYR A 166 -12.77 11.58 -11.86
CA TYR A 166 -11.40 11.48 -11.34
C TYR A 166 -10.39 12.42 -12.03
N ARG A 167 -10.82 13.34 -12.86
CA ARG A 167 -9.95 14.22 -13.65
C ARG A 167 -8.94 15.02 -12.83
N LYS A 168 -9.30 15.40 -11.60
CA LYS A 168 -8.42 16.13 -10.69
C LYS A 168 -7.65 15.22 -9.75
N ASP A 169 -8.26 14.13 -9.34
CA ASP A 169 -7.70 13.20 -8.39
C ASP A 169 -8.29 11.80 -8.58
N THR A 170 -7.45 10.88 -9.04
CA THR A 170 -7.82 9.48 -9.23
C THR A 170 -7.44 8.70 -7.97
N PRO A 171 -8.32 7.85 -7.39
CA PRO A 171 -7.98 7.05 -6.22
C PRO A 171 -6.68 6.29 -6.40
N CYS A 172 -5.77 6.40 -5.42
CA CYS A 172 -4.51 5.66 -5.44
C CYS A 172 -4.72 4.18 -5.15
N THR A 173 -5.77 3.82 -4.44
CA THR A 173 -6.13 2.44 -4.09
C THR A 173 -7.12 1.87 -5.10
N TYR A 174 -6.88 0.64 -5.56
CA TYR A 174 -7.82 -0.09 -6.39
C TYR A 174 -8.89 -0.81 -5.56
N ALA A 175 -8.43 -1.58 -4.58
CA ALA A 175 -9.30 -2.45 -3.81
C ALA A 175 -8.70 -2.79 -2.44
N VAL A 176 -9.58 -3.22 -1.54
CA VAL A 176 -9.25 -3.83 -0.26
C VAL A 176 -9.91 -5.21 -0.19
N GLN A 177 -9.16 -6.25 0.18
CA GLN A 177 -9.66 -7.61 0.40
C GLN A 177 -9.43 -8.02 1.85
N PHE A 178 -10.45 -8.61 2.45
CA PHE A 178 -10.35 -9.20 3.79
C PHE A 178 -10.39 -10.73 3.69
N THR A 179 -9.65 -11.39 4.59
CA THR A 179 -9.57 -12.86 4.67
C THR A 179 -9.40 -13.26 6.11
N VAL A 180 -10.18 -14.23 6.60
CA VAL A 180 -10.03 -14.79 7.94
C VAL A 180 -9.18 -16.07 7.86
N VAL A 181 -8.14 -16.14 8.68
CA VAL A 181 -7.30 -17.33 8.85
C VAL A 181 -7.00 -17.47 10.33
N ASP A 182 -7.21 -18.63 10.90
CA ASP A 182 -6.99 -18.92 12.33
C ASP A 182 -7.65 -17.87 13.25
N ASN A 183 -8.92 -17.54 12.98
CA ASN A 183 -9.71 -16.53 13.66
C ASN A 183 -9.15 -15.09 13.58
N LYS A 184 -8.21 -14.84 12.69
CA LYS A 184 -7.60 -13.52 12.48
C LYS A 184 -8.03 -12.92 11.15
N LEU A 185 -8.52 -11.69 11.20
CA LEU A 185 -8.89 -10.89 10.05
C LEU A 185 -7.64 -10.27 9.42
N ASN A 186 -7.20 -10.81 8.31
CA ASN A 186 -6.12 -10.27 7.50
C ASN A 186 -6.68 -9.34 6.44
N MET A 187 -5.94 -8.29 6.10
CA MET A 187 -6.34 -7.31 5.09
C MET A 187 -5.25 -7.18 4.01
N CYS A 188 -5.66 -7.09 2.76
CA CYS A 188 -4.81 -6.76 1.62
C CYS A 188 -5.29 -5.47 0.98
N VAL A 189 -4.41 -4.48 0.84
CA VAL A 189 -4.66 -3.21 0.13
C VAL A 189 -3.82 -3.18 -1.12
N VAL A 190 -4.45 -2.89 -2.27
CA VAL A 190 -3.80 -2.84 -3.58
C VAL A 190 -3.88 -1.43 -4.13
N MET A 191 -2.70 -0.80 -4.30
CA MET A 191 -2.59 0.59 -4.76
C MET A 191 -1.89 0.67 -6.12
N ARG A 192 -2.39 1.56 -7.02
CA ARG A 192 -1.69 1.89 -8.27
C ARG A 192 -0.44 2.74 -8.03
N SER A 193 -0.49 3.56 -6.98
CA SER A 193 0.56 4.54 -6.66
C SER A 193 0.51 4.85 -5.18
N ASN A 194 1.67 4.89 -4.52
CA ASN A 194 1.77 5.28 -3.12
C ASN A 194 3.04 6.10 -2.88
N ASP A 195 2.89 7.35 -2.52
CA ASP A 195 3.99 8.17 -2.02
C ASP A 195 4.36 7.72 -0.62
N LEU A 196 5.61 7.30 -0.43
CA LEU A 196 6.07 6.80 0.86
C LEU A 196 6.05 7.89 1.94
N TRP A 197 6.33 9.14 1.58
CA TRP A 197 6.50 10.22 2.55
C TRP A 197 5.17 10.81 3.04
N TYR A 198 4.27 11.17 2.12
CA TYR A 198 2.99 11.79 2.46
C TYR A 198 1.86 10.75 2.52
N GLY A 199 1.79 9.88 1.51
CA GLY A 199 0.71 8.91 1.34
C GLY A 199 0.82 7.76 2.32
N PHE A 200 1.84 6.91 2.21
CA PHE A 200 1.95 5.68 3.01
C PHE A 200 1.76 5.90 4.52
N CYS A 201 2.34 6.96 5.08
CA CYS A 201 2.23 7.23 6.52
C CYS A 201 0.77 7.42 6.97
N ASN A 202 -0.07 8.05 6.16
CA ASN A 202 -1.48 8.31 6.46
C ASN A 202 -2.36 7.16 5.97
N ASP A 203 -2.10 6.64 4.76
CA ASP A 203 -2.87 5.55 4.18
C ASP A 203 -2.85 4.29 5.07
N GLN A 204 -1.66 3.87 5.53
CA GLN A 204 -1.53 2.70 6.39
C GLN A 204 -2.25 2.90 7.74
N TYR A 205 -2.25 4.12 8.28
CA TYR A 205 -3.00 4.47 9.47
C TYR A 205 -4.50 4.30 9.23
N CYS A 206 -5.04 4.92 8.20
CA CYS A 206 -6.47 4.85 7.88
C CYS A 206 -6.92 3.42 7.49
N PHE A 207 -6.10 2.67 6.74
CA PHE A 207 -6.43 1.28 6.41
C PHE A 207 -6.33 0.36 7.63
N SER A 208 -5.38 0.55 8.54
CA SER A 208 -5.36 -0.21 9.79
C SER A 208 -6.60 0.06 10.66
N ARG A 209 -7.09 1.29 10.68
CA ARG A 209 -8.35 1.66 11.34
C ARG A 209 -9.57 1.05 10.64
N LEU A 210 -9.57 0.94 9.30
CA LEU A 210 -10.60 0.20 8.56
C LEU A 210 -10.57 -1.30 8.93
N GLN A 211 -9.38 -1.90 9.02
CA GLN A 211 -9.26 -3.29 9.47
C GLN A 211 -9.80 -3.47 10.89
N GLN A 212 -9.50 -2.54 11.78
CA GLN A 212 -10.04 -2.53 13.15
C GLN A 212 -11.57 -2.44 13.14
N LEU A 213 -12.14 -1.53 12.36
CA LEU A 213 -13.60 -1.36 12.25
C LEU A 213 -14.29 -2.65 11.77
N VAL A 214 -13.72 -3.33 10.77
CA VAL A 214 -14.25 -4.61 10.29
C VAL A 214 -14.08 -5.71 11.34
N SER A 215 -12.94 -5.75 12.05
CA SER A 215 -12.69 -6.67 13.18
C SER A 215 -13.74 -6.50 14.28
N GLU A 216 -14.00 -5.28 14.74
CA GLU A 216 -15.01 -4.95 15.76
C GLU A 216 -16.42 -5.36 15.34
N ARG A 217 -16.76 -5.17 14.06
CA ARG A 217 -18.08 -5.50 13.51
C ARG A 217 -18.29 -7.00 13.29
N THR A 218 -17.23 -7.75 13.07
CA THR A 218 -17.30 -9.18 12.74
C THR A 218 -16.89 -10.10 13.89
N GLY A 219 -16.20 -9.57 14.90
CA GLY A 219 -15.73 -10.31 16.08
C GLY A 219 -14.44 -11.09 15.87
N TYR A 220 -13.78 -10.98 14.72
CA TYR A 220 -12.47 -11.61 14.49
C TYR A 220 -11.33 -10.79 15.07
N GLU A 221 -10.27 -11.44 15.54
CA GLU A 221 -9.05 -10.78 15.96
C GLU A 221 -8.34 -10.10 14.79
N ILE A 222 -7.61 -9.02 15.03
CA ILE A 222 -6.81 -8.35 14.00
C ILE A 222 -5.61 -9.23 13.62
N GLY A 223 -5.52 -9.57 12.34
CA GLY A 223 -4.40 -10.24 11.72
C GLY A 223 -3.39 -9.28 11.08
N SER A 224 -2.70 -9.74 10.05
CA SER A 224 -1.74 -8.94 9.31
C SER A 224 -2.41 -8.00 8.29
N TYR A 225 -1.67 -6.96 7.91
CA TYR A 225 -2.00 -6.08 6.80
C TYR A 225 -0.97 -6.29 5.68
N TYR A 226 -1.42 -6.72 4.49
CA TYR A 226 -0.60 -6.78 3.29
C TYR A 226 -0.79 -5.51 2.47
N HIS A 227 0.29 -4.77 2.25
CA HIS A 227 0.34 -3.57 1.44
C HIS A 227 0.99 -3.87 0.09
N PHE A 228 0.28 -3.56 -1.00
CA PHE A 228 0.84 -3.64 -2.34
C PHE A 228 0.75 -2.29 -3.03
N ALA A 229 1.86 -1.79 -3.54
CA ALA A 229 1.95 -0.59 -4.35
C ALA A 229 2.59 -0.90 -5.71
N HIS A 230 1.84 -0.65 -6.79
CA HIS A 230 2.37 -0.77 -8.15
C HIS A 230 3.53 0.17 -8.39
N ASN A 231 3.44 1.39 -7.83
CA ASN A 231 4.48 2.41 -7.83
C ASN A 231 4.62 2.95 -6.41
N LEU A 232 5.64 2.51 -5.66
CA LEU A 232 6.01 3.05 -4.36
C LEU A 232 7.13 4.05 -4.57
N HIS A 233 6.91 5.33 -4.23
CA HIS A 233 7.83 6.39 -4.62
C HIS A 233 8.09 7.45 -3.53
N LEU A 234 9.13 8.24 -3.79
CA LEU A 234 9.43 9.50 -3.11
C LEU A 234 9.52 10.61 -4.14
N TYR A 235 8.94 11.76 -3.85
CA TYR A 235 9.15 12.98 -4.65
C TYR A 235 10.60 13.47 -4.51
N ASN A 236 11.13 14.07 -5.57
CA ASN A 236 12.52 14.53 -5.63
C ASN A 236 12.88 15.55 -4.52
N ASP A 237 11.92 16.36 -4.05
CA ASP A 237 12.12 17.31 -2.94
C ASP A 237 12.35 16.63 -1.58
N LYS A 238 12.09 15.31 -1.47
CA LYS A 238 12.36 14.48 -0.27
C LYS A 238 13.66 13.70 -0.38
N ILE A 239 14.28 13.66 -1.56
CA ILE A 239 15.50 12.89 -1.83
C ILE A 239 16.75 13.75 -1.64
N THR A 240 16.65 15.07 -1.77
CA THR A 240 17.76 16.02 -1.79
C THR A 240 18.10 16.64 -0.42
N LYS A 241 17.63 16.03 0.67
CA LYS A 241 17.91 16.54 2.03
C LYS A 241 18.83 15.66 2.83
#